data_85539159ab778dff7fe9abb8174a94c7
#
_entry.id   85539159ab778dff7fe9abb8174a94c7
#
_cell.length_a   1.000
_cell.length_b   1.000
_cell.length_c   1.000
_cell.angle_alpha   90.00
_cell.angle_beta   90.00
_cell.angle_gamma   90.00
#
_symmetry.space_group_name_H-M   'P 1'
#
loop_
_entity.id
_entity.type
_entity.pdbx_description
1 polymer ?
#
loop_
_entity_poly.entity_id
_entity_poly.type
_entity_poly.pdbx_seq_one_letter_code
_entity_poly.pdbx_strand_id
1 'polypeptide(L)'
;MVKYFTPTEVSLHNSRADIWVSYLGDVYDLTDLCRRHKSDVLIKPILAAAGTDISHWFDPKTGDVKTHIDPITLARVPYTPQGRFLHVPPPYPTSDWPNDFVVPWWKDKSYQIGKLTKKTRTIRIVNTLTRIEDTIEVCSEETMLAILERYLQCNAHAASYTWKYANEVLDFDKTLEENGIPDQDDMLEELLLNVDDFIPEILLYYNDDLTEA
;
A
#
# COMPACT_ATOMS: atom_id res chain seq x y z
N MET A 1 -13.90 6.33 -4.38
CA MET A 1 -13.33 5.95 -3.08
C MET A 1 -11.83 5.85 -3.23
N VAL A 2 -11.04 6.30 -2.27
CA VAL A 2 -9.57 6.14 -2.29
C VAL A 2 -9.26 4.69 -1.91
N LYS A 3 -8.45 4.00 -2.72
CA LYS A 3 -8.01 2.64 -2.40
C LYS A 3 -6.76 2.70 -1.53
N TYR A 4 -6.73 1.91 -0.46
CA TYR A 4 -5.57 1.78 0.41
C TYR A 4 -4.91 0.42 0.21
N PHE A 5 -3.61 0.37 0.48
CA PHE A 5 -2.80 -0.83 0.35
C PHE A 5 -1.92 -0.99 1.58
N THR A 6 -1.70 -2.23 2.00
CA THR A 6 -0.73 -2.54 3.04
C THR A 6 0.68 -2.62 2.46
N PRO A 7 1.75 -2.41 3.26
CA PRO A 7 3.13 -2.64 2.82
C PRO A 7 3.35 -4.06 2.33
N THR A 8 2.67 -5.05 2.95
CA THR A 8 2.72 -6.46 2.55
C THR A 8 2.19 -6.64 1.13
N GLU A 9 1.04 -6.03 0.80
CA GLU A 9 0.50 -6.08 -0.57
C GLU A 9 1.46 -5.47 -1.58
N VAL A 10 2.02 -4.30 -1.30
CA VAL A 10 3.00 -3.67 -2.20
C VAL A 10 4.20 -4.60 -2.41
N SER A 11 4.66 -5.29 -1.37
CA SER A 11 5.82 -6.20 -1.44
C SER A 11 5.61 -7.42 -2.33
N LEU A 12 4.36 -7.84 -2.56
CA LEU A 12 4.04 -8.94 -3.46
C LEU A 12 4.28 -8.59 -4.94
N HIS A 13 4.20 -7.30 -5.29
CA HIS A 13 4.38 -6.77 -6.63
C HIS A 13 5.84 -6.37 -6.91
N ASN A 14 6.76 -7.32 -6.73
CA ASN A 14 8.20 -7.12 -6.82
C ASN A 14 8.85 -7.78 -8.05
N SER A 15 8.07 -8.20 -9.01
CA SER A 15 8.56 -8.88 -10.21
C SER A 15 8.70 -7.91 -11.38
N ARG A 16 9.57 -8.23 -12.36
CA ARG A 16 9.75 -7.41 -13.56
C ARG A 16 8.47 -7.23 -14.40
N ALA A 17 7.52 -8.13 -14.26
CA ALA A 17 6.25 -8.09 -14.98
C ALA A 17 5.15 -7.35 -14.18
N ASP A 18 5.40 -7.09 -12.90
CA ASP A 18 4.43 -6.50 -11.98
C ASP A 18 5.20 -5.76 -10.88
N ILE A 19 5.32 -4.44 -11.03
CA ILE A 19 6.20 -3.57 -10.24
C ILE A 19 5.38 -2.48 -9.58
N TRP A 20 5.22 -2.61 -8.28
CA TRP A 20 4.67 -1.53 -7.47
C TRP A 20 5.75 -0.95 -6.56
N VAL A 21 5.61 0.31 -6.24
CA VAL A 21 6.44 1.01 -5.25
C VAL A 21 5.57 1.95 -4.43
N SER A 22 5.94 2.18 -3.18
CA SER A 22 5.33 3.25 -2.40
C SER A 22 6.25 4.48 -2.35
N TYR A 23 5.65 5.66 -2.39
CA TYR A 23 6.33 6.92 -2.45
C TYR A 23 5.52 8.01 -1.75
N LEU A 24 6.06 8.56 -0.65
CA LEU A 24 5.44 9.60 0.19
C LEU A 24 3.98 9.32 0.57
N GLY A 25 3.65 8.07 0.84
CA GLY A 25 2.33 7.63 1.25
C GLY A 25 1.36 7.31 0.11
N ASP A 26 1.81 7.41 -1.14
CA ASP A 26 1.05 6.97 -2.32
C ASP A 26 1.66 5.69 -2.90
N VAL A 27 0.83 4.86 -3.54
CA VAL A 27 1.27 3.62 -4.21
C VAL A 27 1.18 3.80 -5.72
N TYR A 28 2.26 3.44 -6.40
CA TYR A 28 2.42 3.58 -7.85
C TYR A 28 2.62 2.21 -8.50
N ASP A 29 1.89 1.96 -9.57
CA ASP A 29 2.14 0.84 -10.49
C ASP A 29 3.04 1.33 -11.63
N LEU A 30 4.29 0.86 -11.62
CA LEU A 30 5.30 1.21 -12.61
C LEU A 30 5.50 0.13 -13.67
N THR A 31 4.63 -0.87 -13.73
CA THR A 31 4.72 -2.01 -14.66
C THR A 31 4.83 -1.54 -16.11
N ASP A 32 3.93 -0.64 -16.52
CA ASP A 32 3.92 -0.09 -17.88
C ASP A 32 5.12 0.79 -18.19
N LEU A 33 5.59 1.56 -17.22
CA LEU A 33 6.80 2.37 -17.35
C LEU A 33 8.02 1.46 -17.62
N CYS A 34 8.17 0.43 -16.79
CA CYS A 34 9.26 -0.51 -16.91
C CYS A 34 9.21 -1.34 -18.21
N ARG A 35 8.01 -1.66 -18.69
CA ARG A 35 7.81 -2.36 -19.95
C ARG A 35 8.24 -1.50 -21.15
N ARG A 36 7.89 -0.22 -21.17
CA ARG A 36 8.27 0.74 -22.24
C ARG A 36 9.76 1.00 -22.27
N HIS A 37 10.44 1.01 -21.14
CA HIS A 37 11.87 1.29 -21.00
C HIS A 37 12.72 0.03 -20.71
N LYS A 38 12.29 -1.14 -21.19
CA LYS A 38 12.89 -2.45 -20.88
C LYS A 38 14.39 -2.56 -21.20
N SER A 39 14.87 -1.84 -22.21
CA SER A 39 16.27 -1.83 -22.64
C SER A 39 17.10 -0.72 -22.00
N ASP A 40 16.49 0.21 -21.29
CA ASP A 40 17.19 1.32 -20.65
C ASP A 40 17.83 0.89 -19.34
N VAL A 41 19.12 1.23 -19.18
CA VAL A 41 19.88 0.95 -17.96
C VAL A 41 19.30 1.72 -16.76
N LEU A 42 18.67 2.88 -17.00
CA LEU A 42 18.08 3.73 -15.97
C LEU A 42 16.86 3.11 -15.26
N ILE A 43 16.34 2.01 -15.80
CA ILE A 43 15.25 1.28 -15.14
C ILE A 43 15.73 0.38 -13.99
N LYS A 44 17.02 0.02 -13.97
CA LYS A 44 17.57 -0.93 -13.00
C LYS A 44 17.35 -0.56 -11.54
N PRO A 45 17.55 0.70 -11.10
CA PRO A 45 17.27 1.07 -9.71
C PRO A 45 15.80 0.88 -9.31
N ILE A 46 14.87 1.20 -10.24
CA ILE A 46 13.43 1.00 -10.01
C ILE A 46 13.11 -0.50 -9.88
N LEU A 47 13.67 -1.34 -10.76
CA LEU A 47 13.50 -2.79 -10.68
C LEU A 47 14.07 -3.37 -9.37
N ALA A 48 15.20 -2.84 -8.90
CA ALA A 48 15.81 -3.29 -7.65
C ALA A 48 15.01 -2.87 -6.41
N ALA A 49 14.22 -1.81 -6.52
CA ALA A 49 13.36 -1.29 -5.45
C ALA A 49 11.89 -1.72 -5.60
N ALA A 50 11.58 -2.61 -6.54
CA ALA A 50 10.22 -3.11 -6.73
C ALA A 50 9.68 -3.75 -5.43
N GLY A 51 8.43 -3.45 -5.09
CA GLY A 51 7.79 -3.93 -3.86
C GLY A 51 8.20 -3.21 -2.59
N THR A 52 8.97 -2.10 -2.68
CA THR A 52 9.47 -1.39 -1.49
C THR A 52 9.05 0.07 -1.45
N ASP A 53 9.25 0.70 -0.27
CA ASP A 53 9.11 2.13 -0.11
C ASP A 53 10.37 2.88 -0.56
N ILE A 54 10.20 3.76 -1.55
CA ILE A 54 11.26 4.60 -2.12
C ILE A 54 11.17 6.06 -1.67
N SER A 55 10.36 6.38 -0.67
CA SER A 55 10.20 7.74 -0.14
C SER A 55 11.54 8.39 0.23
N HIS A 56 12.52 7.58 0.64
CA HIS A 56 13.86 8.04 1.01
C HIS A 56 14.68 8.62 -0.17
N TRP A 57 14.27 8.38 -1.43
CA TRP A 57 14.91 8.99 -2.61
C TRP A 57 14.49 10.44 -2.81
N PHE A 58 13.41 10.85 -2.20
CA PHE A 58 12.73 12.11 -2.47
C PHE A 58 12.73 13.04 -1.25
N ASP A 59 12.61 14.32 -1.52
CA ASP A 59 12.41 15.33 -0.48
C ASP A 59 10.89 15.47 -0.21
N PRO A 60 10.43 15.20 1.02
CA PRO A 60 9.00 15.24 1.35
C PRO A 60 8.38 16.64 1.21
N LYS A 61 9.21 17.73 1.20
CA LYS A 61 8.71 19.10 1.04
C LYS A 61 8.40 19.46 -0.41
N THR A 62 9.23 18.99 -1.34
CA THR A 62 9.11 19.32 -2.77
C THR A 62 8.49 18.22 -3.60
N GLY A 63 8.51 16.96 -3.09
CA GLY A 63 8.14 15.77 -3.84
C GLY A 63 9.09 15.46 -4.99
N ASP A 64 10.27 16.09 -5.03
CA ASP A 64 11.29 15.85 -6.04
C ASP A 64 12.43 15.01 -5.49
N VAL A 65 13.26 14.49 -6.41
CA VAL A 65 14.48 13.74 -6.04
C VAL A 65 15.36 14.60 -5.13
N LYS A 66 15.85 14.00 -4.06
CA LYS A 66 16.81 14.66 -3.17
C LYS A 66 18.00 15.17 -3.95
N THR A 67 18.55 16.31 -3.51
CA THR A 67 19.72 16.93 -4.12
C THR A 67 20.83 17.09 -3.10
N HIS A 68 22.08 17.10 -3.57
CA HIS A 68 23.25 17.45 -2.78
C HIS A 68 24.15 18.41 -3.58
N ILE A 69 25.11 19.02 -2.90
CA ILE A 69 26.15 19.84 -3.56
C ILE A 69 27.32 18.93 -3.86
N ASP A 70 27.63 18.78 -5.14
CA ASP A 70 28.81 18.05 -5.59
C ASP A 70 30.08 18.75 -5.09
N PRO A 71 30.98 18.07 -4.36
CA PRO A 71 32.14 18.68 -3.77
C PRO A 71 33.17 19.18 -4.78
N ILE A 72 33.12 18.67 -6.03
CA ILE A 72 34.08 19.05 -7.08
C ILE A 72 33.55 20.23 -7.90
N THR A 73 32.30 20.13 -8.36
CA THR A 73 31.71 21.15 -9.24
C THR A 73 31.02 22.28 -8.49
N LEU A 74 30.74 22.10 -7.20
CA LEU A 74 29.94 22.98 -6.35
C LEU A 74 28.51 23.19 -6.88
N ALA A 75 28.09 22.41 -7.85
CA ALA A 75 26.75 22.43 -8.40
C ALA A 75 25.77 21.60 -7.56
N ARG A 76 24.50 22.02 -7.55
CA ARG A 76 23.42 21.21 -6.97
C ARG A 76 23.03 20.13 -7.97
N VAL A 77 23.24 18.88 -7.59
CA VAL A 77 22.96 17.70 -8.43
C VAL A 77 22.02 16.73 -7.71
N PRO A 78 21.30 15.88 -8.44
CA PRO A 78 20.46 14.82 -7.83
C PRO A 78 21.29 13.89 -6.96
N TYR A 79 20.75 13.52 -5.80
CA TYR A 79 21.35 12.54 -4.90
C TYR A 79 20.73 11.15 -5.16
N THR A 80 21.43 10.32 -5.89
CA THR A 80 20.98 8.98 -6.30
C THR A 80 22.02 7.92 -5.95
N PRO A 81 22.22 7.59 -4.65
CA PRO A 81 23.23 6.59 -4.25
C PRO A 81 22.95 5.19 -4.79
N GLN A 82 21.68 4.87 -5.08
CA GLN A 82 21.23 3.63 -5.72
C GLN A 82 21.50 3.58 -7.21
N GLY A 83 22.02 4.64 -7.80
CA GLY A 83 22.18 4.86 -9.23
C GLY A 83 21.10 5.80 -9.80
N ARG A 84 21.45 6.47 -10.90
CA ARG A 84 20.53 7.34 -11.63
C ARG A 84 19.39 6.49 -12.20
N PHE A 85 18.17 6.95 -12.08
CA PHE A 85 16.98 6.28 -12.59
C PHE A 85 16.23 7.16 -13.61
N LEU A 86 15.21 6.62 -14.22
CA LEU A 86 14.44 7.24 -15.28
C LEU A 86 13.95 8.64 -14.91
N HIS A 87 14.05 9.59 -15.83
CA HIS A 87 13.68 11.02 -15.71
C HIS A 87 14.57 11.84 -14.75
N VAL A 88 15.57 11.24 -14.12
CA VAL A 88 16.54 11.99 -13.32
C VAL A 88 17.62 12.57 -14.24
N PRO A 89 17.87 13.88 -14.21
CA PRO A 89 18.91 14.50 -15.03
C PRO A 89 20.29 13.97 -14.66
N PRO A 90 21.22 13.91 -15.62
CA PRO A 90 22.62 13.57 -15.33
C PRO A 90 23.26 14.68 -14.49
N PRO A 91 24.28 14.34 -13.68
CA PRO A 91 24.99 15.33 -12.85
C PRO A 91 25.74 16.37 -13.67
N TYR A 92 26.04 16.08 -14.92
CA TYR A 92 26.69 16.99 -15.87
C TYR A 92 25.80 17.18 -17.11
N PRO A 93 25.79 18.35 -17.74
CA PRO A 93 25.08 18.55 -19.00
C PRO A 93 25.60 17.58 -20.07
N THR A 94 24.69 16.77 -20.63
CA THR A 94 24.99 15.85 -21.72
C THR A 94 23.99 16.08 -22.84
N SER A 95 24.42 15.94 -24.10
CA SER A 95 23.57 16.13 -25.27
C SER A 95 22.68 14.91 -25.58
N ASP A 96 22.95 13.79 -24.95
CA ASP A 96 22.27 12.50 -25.15
C ASP A 96 21.20 12.21 -24.09
N TRP A 97 20.93 13.17 -23.18
CA TRP A 97 19.87 13.00 -22.21
C TRP A 97 18.49 13.30 -22.86
N PRO A 98 17.64 12.25 -23.01
CA PRO A 98 16.30 12.45 -23.52
C PRO A 98 15.47 13.19 -22.45
N ASN A 99 14.86 14.30 -22.83
CA ASN A 99 13.89 15.06 -22.05
C ASN A 99 12.54 15.12 -22.78
N ASP A 100 12.20 14.03 -23.44
CA ASP A 100 10.96 13.83 -24.20
C ASP A 100 9.72 13.58 -23.31
N PHE A 101 9.91 13.54 -21.99
CA PHE A 101 8.82 13.45 -21.02
C PHE A 101 8.34 14.85 -20.57
N VAL A 102 7.04 15.03 -20.49
CA VAL A 102 6.43 16.29 -20.04
C VAL A 102 6.50 16.42 -18.52
N VAL A 103 6.25 15.31 -17.79
CA VAL A 103 6.26 15.24 -16.35
C VAL A 103 7.07 13.99 -15.93
N PRO A 104 7.95 14.10 -14.93
CA PRO A 104 8.64 12.92 -14.42
C PRO A 104 7.65 11.93 -13.82
N TRP A 105 7.95 10.62 -13.91
CA TRP A 105 7.03 9.56 -13.51
C TRP A 105 6.55 9.67 -12.06
N TRP A 106 7.37 10.18 -11.15
CA TRP A 106 6.98 10.36 -9.74
C TRP A 106 6.00 11.50 -9.49
N LYS A 107 5.76 12.36 -10.48
CA LYS A 107 4.73 13.41 -10.46
C LYS A 107 3.54 13.10 -11.35
N ASP A 108 3.62 12.03 -12.12
CA ASP A 108 2.55 11.61 -13.01
C ASP A 108 1.54 10.74 -12.25
N LYS A 109 0.37 11.32 -12.02
CA LYS A 109 -0.73 10.65 -11.31
C LYS A 109 -1.32 9.46 -12.06
N SER A 110 -0.99 9.28 -13.33
CA SER A 110 -1.47 8.12 -14.11
C SER A 110 -0.93 6.79 -13.59
N TYR A 111 0.21 6.81 -12.89
CA TYR A 111 0.79 5.64 -12.24
C TYR A 111 0.29 5.42 -10.81
N GLN A 112 -0.36 6.42 -10.21
CA GLN A 112 -0.87 6.32 -8.85
C GLN A 112 -2.12 5.46 -8.82
N ILE A 113 -2.07 4.33 -8.10
CA ILE A 113 -3.18 3.36 -7.97
C ILE A 113 -3.93 3.49 -6.64
N GLY A 114 -3.32 4.14 -5.65
CA GLY A 114 -3.95 4.36 -4.34
C GLY A 114 -2.97 4.94 -3.32
N LYS A 115 -3.27 4.73 -2.05
CA LYS A 115 -2.45 5.20 -0.93
C LYS A 115 -1.92 4.05 -0.11
N LEU A 116 -0.72 4.23 0.43
CA LEU A 116 -0.20 3.35 1.46
C LEU A 116 -0.94 3.63 2.78
N THR A 117 -1.35 2.58 3.49
CA THR A 117 -1.93 2.74 4.81
C THR A 117 -0.93 3.36 5.79
N LYS A 118 -1.43 4.15 6.72
CA LYS A 118 -0.61 4.67 7.81
C LYS A 118 -0.29 3.59 8.84
N LYS A 119 -1.25 2.69 9.06
CA LYS A 119 -1.09 1.56 9.97
C LYS A 119 -1.83 0.34 9.42
N THR A 120 -1.12 -0.77 9.35
CA THR A 120 -1.72 -2.08 9.06
C THR A 120 -2.31 -2.63 10.36
N ARG A 121 -3.53 -3.13 10.29
CA ARG A 121 -4.19 -3.82 11.41
C ARG A 121 -4.45 -5.27 11.04
N THR A 122 -4.31 -6.13 12.01
CA THR A 122 -4.66 -7.55 11.88
C THR A 122 -6.03 -7.76 12.49
N ILE A 123 -6.93 -8.44 11.78
CA ILE A 123 -8.25 -8.83 12.28
C ILE A 123 -8.45 -10.33 12.08
N ARG A 124 -9.20 -10.95 12.97
CA ARG A 124 -9.63 -12.35 12.86
C ARG A 124 -11.09 -12.40 12.46
N ILE A 125 -11.41 -13.14 11.42
CA ILE A 125 -12.78 -13.34 10.95
C ILE A 125 -13.18 -14.78 11.23
N VAL A 126 -14.22 -14.96 11.99
CA VAL A 126 -14.69 -16.28 12.46
C VAL A 126 -16.07 -16.57 11.89
N ASN A 127 -16.19 -17.61 11.10
CA ASN A 127 -17.48 -18.10 10.64
C ASN A 127 -18.13 -18.95 11.75
N THR A 128 -19.21 -18.45 12.34
CA THR A 128 -19.86 -19.09 13.49
C THR A 128 -20.51 -20.44 13.15
N LEU A 129 -20.87 -20.69 11.89
CA LEU A 129 -21.45 -21.96 11.44
C LEU A 129 -20.38 -23.03 11.20
N THR A 130 -19.35 -22.70 10.43
CA THR A 130 -18.30 -23.65 10.03
C THR A 130 -17.15 -23.73 11.04
N ARG A 131 -17.03 -22.75 11.94
CA ARG A 131 -15.93 -22.55 12.88
C ARG A 131 -14.57 -22.39 12.17
N ILE A 132 -14.59 -21.94 10.93
CA ILE A 132 -13.37 -21.57 10.21
C ILE A 132 -12.97 -20.17 10.67
N GLU A 133 -11.69 -20.03 10.99
CA GLU A 133 -11.06 -18.79 11.41
C GLU A 133 -10.01 -18.39 10.38
N ASP A 134 -10.11 -17.16 9.89
CA ASP A 134 -9.14 -16.57 8.97
C ASP A 134 -8.59 -15.29 9.61
N THR A 135 -7.29 -15.11 9.51
CA THR A 135 -6.62 -13.87 9.95
C THR A 135 -6.15 -13.11 8.72
N ILE A 136 -6.55 -11.86 8.62
CA ILE A 136 -6.20 -11.00 7.49
C ILE A 136 -5.61 -9.66 7.94
N GLU A 137 -4.70 -9.12 7.13
CA GLU A 137 -4.21 -7.75 7.26
C GLU A 137 -5.13 -6.79 6.52
N VAL A 138 -5.45 -5.67 7.16
CA VAL A 138 -6.32 -4.62 6.62
C VAL A 138 -5.71 -3.24 6.88
N CYS A 139 -6.15 -2.26 6.12
CA CYS A 139 -5.73 -0.88 6.32
C CYS A 139 -6.62 -0.18 7.36
N SER A 140 -6.02 0.60 8.25
CA SER A 140 -6.78 1.30 9.31
C SER A 140 -7.81 2.29 8.77
N GLU A 141 -7.57 2.82 7.55
CA GLU A 141 -8.45 3.81 6.91
C GLU A 141 -9.53 3.19 6.02
N GLU A 142 -9.54 1.86 5.86
CA GLU A 142 -10.53 1.19 5.02
C GLU A 142 -11.89 1.08 5.70
N THR A 143 -12.95 1.17 4.88
CA THR A 143 -14.30 0.84 5.33
C THR A 143 -14.49 -0.68 5.41
N MET A 144 -15.46 -1.12 6.19
CA MET A 144 -15.82 -2.55 6.27
C MET A 144 -16.17 -3.14 4.90
N LEU A 145 -16.70 -2.33 3.97
CA LEU A 145 -16.94 -2.77 2.59
C LEU A 145 -15.64 -3.15 1.86
N ALA A 146 -14.59 -2.34 1.99
CA ALA A 146 -13.30 -2.66 1.40
C ALA A 146 -12.65 -3.90 2.05
N ILE A 147 -12.82 -4.05 3.36
CA ILE A 147 -12.39 -5.25 4.10
C ILE A 147 -13.15 -6.49 3.62
N LEU A 148 -14.46 -6.39 3.41
CA LEU A 148 -15.25 -7.46 2.81
C LEU A 148 -14.69 -7.86 1.43
N GLU A 149 -14.38 -6.88 0.56
CA GLU A 149 -13.82 -7.16 -0.77
C GLU A 149 -12.48 -7.92 -0.68
N ARG A 150 -11.63 -7.61 0.31
CA ARG A 150 -10.41 -8.38 0.58
C ARG A 150 -10.72 -9.82 0.99
N TYR A 151 -11.68 -9.98 1.89
CA TYR A 151 -12.04 -11.29 2.44
C TYR A 151 -12.78 -12.19 1.45
N LEU A 152 -13.37 -11.65 0.37
CA LEU A 152 -13.98 -12.47 -0.70
C LEU A 152 -13.00 -13.45 -1.35
N GLN A 153 -11.69 -13.20 -1.26
CA GLN A 153 -10.68 -14.16 -1.73
C GLN A 153 -10.59 -15.42 -0.84
N CYS A 154 -10.89 -15.28 0.46
CA CYS A 154 -10.91 -16.39 1.42
C CYS A 154 -12.29 -17.07 1.42
N ASN A 155 -13.37 -16.28 1.34
CA ASN A 155 -14.72 -16.78 1.36
C ASN A 155 -15.60 -16.04 0.33
N ALA A 156 -15.89 -16.69 -0.80
CA ALA A 156 -16.67 -16.10 -1.91
C ALA A 156 -18.11 -15.71 -1.50
N HIS A 157 -18.64 -16.27 -0.41
CA HIS A 157 -19.98 -15.98 0.11
C HIS A 157 -19.98 -14.98 1.26
N ALA A 158 -18.87 -14.33 1.55
CA ALA A 158 -18.71 -13.42 2.70
C ALA A 158 -19.76 -12.29 2.75
N ALA A 159 -20.24 -11.84 1.60
CA ALA A 159 -21.25 -10.79 1.50
C ALA A 159 -22.65 -11.24 1.98
N SER A 160 -22.93 -12.54 2.02
CA SER A 160 -24.25 -13.07 2.43
C SER A 160 -24.39 -13.25 3.94
N TYR A 161 -23.32 -13.02 4.72
CA TYR A 161 -23.33 -13.13 6.18
C TYR A 161 -23.60 -11.78 6.83
N THR A 162 -24.18 -11.83 8.04
CA THR A 162 -24.24 -10.68 8.95
C THR A 162 -22.92 -10.61 9.73
N TRP A 163 -22.20 -9.53 9.57
CA TRP A 163 -20.94 -9.28 10.26
C TRP A 163 -21.18 -8.59 11.59
N LYS A 164 -20.63 -9.14 12.67
CA LYS A 164 -20.81 -8.61 14.04
C LYS A 164 -19.49 -8.53 14.79
N TYR A 165 -19.37 -7.49 15.60
CA TYR A 165 -18.33 -7.34 16.61
C TYR A 165 -18.97 -7.05 17.95
N ALA A 166 -18.56 -7.73 19.03
CA ALA A 166 -19.11 -7.57 20.37
C ALA A 166 -20.66 -7.63 20.40
N ASN A 167 -21.26 -8.47 19.55
CA ASN A 167 -22.71 -8.64 19.36
C ASN A 167 -23.45 -7.50 18.65
N GLU A 168 -22.74 -6.45 18.20
CA GLU A 168 -23.29 -5.38 17.36
C GLU A 168 -23.05 -5.65 15.87
N VAL A 169 -24.03 -5.29 15.04
CA VAL A 169 -23.92 -5.43 13.59
C VAL A 169 -23.01 -4.32 13.04
N LEU A 170 -22.05 -4.70 12.21
CA LEU A 170 -21.11 -3.74 11.62
C LEU A 170 -21.74 -2.99 10.46
N ASP A 171 -21.47 -1.70 10.39
CA ASP A 171 -21.84 -0.81 9.30
C ASP A 171 -20.73 -0.83 8.23
N PHE A 172 -21.09 -1.24 7.02
CA PHE A 172 -20.12 -1.41 5.94
C PHE A 172 -19.57 -0.10 5.36
N ASP A 173 -20.26 1.01 5.57
CA ASP A 173 -19.80 2.33 5.13
C ASP A 173 -18.81 2.98 6.10
N LYS A 174 -18.61 2.38 7.27
CA LYS A 174 -17.70 2.86 8.32
C LYS A 174 -16.40 2.09 8.37
N THR A 175 -15.38 2.74 8.96
CA THR A 175 -14.09 2.10 9.27
C THR A 175 -14.21 1.18 10.50
N LEU A 176 -13.14 0.44 10.81
CA LEU A 176 -13.08 -0.37 12.04
C LEU A 176 -13.29 0.48 13.28
N GLU A 177 -12.61 1.63 13.37
CA GLU A 177 -12.69 2.52 14.53
C GLU A 177 -14.09 3.12 14.71
N GLU A 178 -14.73 3.56 13.61
CA GLU A 178 -16.10 4.09 13.61
C GLU A 178 -17.15 3.02 13.96
N ASN A 179 -16.84 1.74 13.77
CA ASN A 179 -17.63 0.59 14.20
C ASN A 179 -17.34 0.14 15.64
N GLY A 180 -16.55 0.91 16.39
CA GLY A 180 -16.22 0.59 17.79
C GLY A 180 -15.15 -0.49 17.96
N ILE A 181 -14.33 -0.73 16.93
CA ILE A 181 -13.15 -1.60 16.97
C ILE A 181 -11.90 -0.72 17.03
N PRO A 182 -11.53 -0.19 18.20
CA PRO A 182 -10.39 0.73 18.32
C PRO A 182 -9.06 0.00 18.06
N ASP A 183 -8.07 0.78 17.67
CA ASP A 183 -6.69 0.33 17.67
C ASP A 183 -6.13 0.38 19.09
N GLN A 184 -5.73 -0.76 19.61
CA GLN A 184 -5.21 -0.89 20.98
C GLN A 184 -3.72 -1.29 21.02
N ASP A 185 -3.07 -1.45 19.88
CA ASP A 185 -1.70 -1.97 19.80
C ASP A 185 -0.73 -1.16 20.66
N ASP A 186 -0.75 0.17 20.53
CA ASP A 186 0.16 1.05 21.28
C ASP A 186 -0.06 0.93 22.81
N MET A 187 -1.31 0.79 23.25
CA MET A 187 -1.64 0.58 24.67
C MET A 187 -1.18 -0.81 25.15
N LEU A 188 -1.35 -1.83 24.33
CA LEU A 188 -0.91 -3.20 24.67
C LEU A 188 0.62 -3.28 24.76
N GLU A 189 1.33 -2.62 23.84
CA GLU A 189 2.79 -2.53 23.88
C GLU A 189 3.30 -1.80 25.13
N GLU A 190 2.67 -0.68 25.53
CA GLU A 190 2.99 0.03 26.77
C GLU A 190 2.80 -0.85 28.01
N LEU A 191 1.81 -1.75 27.97
CA LEU A 191 1.54 -2.72 29.05
C LEU A 191 2.41 -3.95 28.96
N LEU A 192 3.33 -4.05 27.98
CA LEU A 192 4.17 -5.21 27.71
C LEU A 192 3.37 -6.50 27.43
N LEU A 193 2.19 -6.34 26.84
CA LEU A 193 1.35 -7.45 26.42
C LEU A 193 1.63 -7.77 24.94
N ASN A 194 1.48 -9.06 24.59
CA ASN A 194 1.62 -9.47 23.20
C ASN A 194 0.39 -9.10 22.40
N VAL A 195 0.53 -8.23 21.39
CA VAL A 195 -0.56 -7.75 20.53
C VAL A 195 -1.30 -8.91 19.84
N ASP A 196 -0.57 -9.97 19.46
CA ASP A 196 -1.15 -11.14 18.79
C ASP A 196 -2.21 -11.89 19.62
N ASP A 197 -2.18 -11.74 20.95
CA ASP A 197 -3.16 -12.35 21.85
C ASP A 197 -4.49 -11.54 21.91
N PHE A 198 -4.50 -10.31 21.37
CA PHE A 198 -5.62 -9.38 21.45
C PHE A 198 -6.16 -8.97 20.06
N ILE A 199 -5.96 -9.80 19.06
CA ILE A 199 -6.50 -9.57 17.71
C ILE A 199 -8.03 -9.50 17.78
N PRO A 200 -8.67 -8.41 17.28
CA PRO A 200 -10.11 -8.29 17.31
C PRO A 200 -10.79 -9.34 16.44
N GLU A 201 -11.83 -9.98 16.98
CA GLU A 201 -12.58 -11.05 16.33
C GLU A 201 -13.89 -10.53 15.75
N ILE A 202 -14.06 -10.63 14.45
CA ILE A 202 -15.30 -10.33 13.74
C ILE A 202 -16.02 -11.63 13.44
N LEU A 203 -17.27 -11.73 13.87
CA LEU A 203 -18.07 -12.94 13.76
C LEU A 203 -19.01 -12.85 12.56
N LEU A 204 -19.00 -13.88 11.71
CA LEU A 204 -19.92 -14.03 10.59
C LEU A 204 -21.09 -14.91 11.01
N TYR A 205 -22.29 -14.33 11.00
CA TYR A 205 -23.53 -15.05 11.25
C TYR A 205 -24.24 -15.34 9.95
N TYR A 206 -24.74 -16.54 9.81
CA TYR A 206 -25.56 -16.93 8.67
C TYR A 206 -26.88 -16.15 8.68
N ASN A 207 -27.24 -15.59 7.54
CA ASN A 207 -28.55 -14.96 7.37
C ASN A 207 -29.57 -16.05 7.05
N ASP A 208 -30.50 -16.24 7.98
CA ASP A 208 -31.60 -17.22 7.86
C ASP A 208 -32.80 -16.63 7.11
N ASP A 209 -32.57 -15.56 6.33
CA ASP A 209 -33.60 -14.91 5.54
C ASP A 209 -33.83 -15.70 4.24
N LEU A 210 -34.81 -16.60 4.29
CA LEU A 210 -35.26 -17.41 3.13
C LEU A 210 -35.92 -16.57 2.04
N THR A 211 -36.01 -15.24 2.19
CA THR A 211 -36.62 -14.33 1.23
C THR A 211 -35.66 -13.83 0.15
N GLU A 212 -34.35 -13.95 0.37
CA GLU A 212 -33.31 -13.65 -0.63
C GLU A 212 -32.77 -14.97 -1.22
N ALA A 213 -33.35 -15.39 -2.32
CA ALA A 213 -32.89 -16.50 -3.17
C ALA A 213 -32.20 -15.97 -4.42
#